data_61ba708ef9608878a890779f6fb6e131
#
_entry.id   61ba708ef9608878a890779f6fb6e131
#
_cell.length_a   1.000
_cell.length_b   1.000
_cell.length_c   1.000
_cell.angle_alpha   90.00
_cell.angle_beta   90.00
_cell.angle_gamma   90.00
#
_symmetry.space_group_name_H-M   'P 1'
#
loop_
_entity.id
_entity.type
_entity.pdbx_description
1 polymer ?
#
loop_
_entity_poly.entity_id
_entity_poly.type
_entity_poly.pdbx_seq_one_letter_code
_entity_poly.pdbx_strand_id
1 'polypeptide(L)'
;MPNRIIKESICTSEKIASLSDFEFRLWVGLITQADDAGRGDACPAIIKGRVFPFRDRLSIKDIDAALQALAAKGCVSLYTVDGKPYFLFPGWVKHQ
;
A
#
# COMPACT_ATOMS: atom_id res chain seq x y z
N MET A 1 6.81 -15.03 -2.24
CA MET A 1 7.23 -13.72 -1.71
C MET A 1 7.84 -13.87 -0.33
N PRO A 2 8.89 -13.12 0.00
CA PRO A 2 9.46 -13.19 1.34
C PRO A 2 8.47 -12.65 2.38
N ASN A 3 8.52 -13.19 3.58
CA ASN A 3 7.73 -12.70 4.70
C ASN A 3 8.24 -11.34 5.15
N ARG A 4 7.35 -10.53 5.71
CA ARG A 4 7.66 -9.20 6.21
C ARG A 4 7.38 -9.11 7.71
N ILE A 5 8.13 -8.25 8.37
CA ILE A 5 7.95 -7.99 9.80
C ILE A 5 6.95 -6.85 9.94
N ILE A 6 5.92 -7.08 10.75
CA ILE A 6 4.95 -6.04 11.12
C ILE A 6 5.11 -5.77 12.60
N LYS A 7 5.50 -4.54 12.94
CA LYS A 7 5.78 -4.17 14.32
C LYS A 7 4.51 -3.70 15.04
N GLU A 8 4.48 -3.88 16.35
CA GLU A 8 3.37 -3.46 17.20
C GLU A 8 3.07 -1.96 17.06
N SER A 9 4.09 -1.14 16.81
CA SER A 9 3.93 0.30 16.63
C SER A 9 2.97 0.68 15.51
N ILE A 10 2.64 -0.24 14.60
CA ILE A 10 1.62 -0.03 13.58
C ILE A 10 0.27 0.35 14.20
N CYS A 11 -0.03 -0.16 15.39
CA CYS A 11 -1.30 0.11 16.06
C CYS A 11 -1.32 1.45 16.80
N THR A 12 -0.16 2.00 17.13
CA THR A 12 -0.04 3.23 17.93
C THR A 12 0.41 4.45 17.13
N SER A 13 0.79 4.28 15.87
CA SER A 13 1.15 5.41 15.01
C SER A 13 -0.07 6.24 14.69
N GLU A 14 0.00 7.56 14.94
CA GLU A 14 -1.10 8.47 14.60
C GLU A 14 -1.44 8.45 13.12
N LYS A 15 -0.43 8.37 12.28
CA LYS A 15 -0.59 8.33 10.83
C LYS A 15 -1.39 7.09 10.41
N ILE A 16 -1.07 5.94 10.97
CA ILE A 16 -1.75 4.69 10.65
C ILE A 16 -3.15 4.67 11.29
N ALA A 17 -3.28 5.20 12.50
CA ALA A 17 -4.57 5.27 13.19
C ALA A 17 -5.58 6.15 12.44
N SER A 18 -5.11 7.09 11.63
CA SER A 18 -5.98 7.97 10.83
C SER A 18 -6.55 7.30 9.57
N LEU A 19 -6.06 6.10 9.23
CA LEU A 19 -6.52 5.38 8.04
C LEU A 19 -7.90 4.77 8.29
N SER A 20 -8.74 4.74 7.25
CA SER A 20 -9.96 3.94 7.30
C SER A 20 -9.59 2.46 7.32
N ASP A 21 -10.56 1.60 7.67
CA ASP A 21 -10.31 0.15 7.68
C ASP A 21 -9.87 -0.36 6.31
N PHE A 22 -10.49 0.15 5.24
CA PHE A 22 -10.12 -0.24 3.89
C PHE A 22 -8.71 0.25 3.52
N GLU A 23 -8.39 1.50 3.85
CA GLU A 23 -7.06 2.06 3.61
C GLU A 23 -5.99 1.28 4.36
N PHE A 24 -6.27 0.91 5.61
CA PHE A 24 -5.36 0.11 6.42
C PHE A 24 -5.12 -1.26 5.78
N ARG A 25 -6.19 -1.91 5.35
CA ARG A 25 -6.09 -3.22 4.69
C ARG A 25 -5.27 -3.14 3.41
N LEU A 26 -5.50 -2.11 2.61
CA LEU A 26 -4.71 -1.89 1.40
C LEU A 26 -3.24 -1.67 1.75
N TRP A 27 -2.97 -0.83 2.75
CA TRP A 27 -1.61 -0.52 3.17
C TRP A 27 -0.85 -1.78 3.60
N VAL A 28 -1.47 -2.63 4.41
CA VAL A 28 -0.86 -3.91 4.82
C VAL A 28 -0.63 -4.82 3.61
N GLY A 29 -1.61 -4.89 2.71
CA GLY A 29 -1.47 -5.68 1.48
C GLY A 29 -0.31 -5.23 0.61
N LEU A 30 -0.10 -3.92 0.49
CA LEU A 30 1.02 -3.37 -0.27
C LEU A 30 2.37 -3.76 0.33
N ILE A 31 2.45 -3.88 1.65
CA ILE A 31 3.68 -4.35 2.32
C ILE A 31 4.07 -5.72 1.78
N THR A 32 3.10 -6.61 1.59
CA THR A 32 3.37 -7.96 1.08
C THR A 32 3.80 -7.96 -0.39
N GLN A 33 3.47 -6.91 -1.14
CA GLN A 33 3.80 -6.80 -2.56
C GLN A 33 5.07 -6.00 -2.84
N ALA A 34 5.65 -5.38 -1.81
CA ALA A 34 6.85 -4.57 -1.97
C ALA A 34 8.08 -5.44 -2.20
N ASP A 35 9.04 -4.92 -2.98
CA ASP A 35 10.34 -5.54 -3.13
C ASP A 35 11.26 -5.21 -1.95
N ASP A 36 12.52 -5.63 -2.01
CA ASP A 36 13.47 -5.42 -0.93
C ASP A 36 13.78 -3.94 -0.67
N ALA A 37 13.49 -3.07 -1.63
CA ALA A 37 13.66 -1.62 -1.49
C ALA A 37 12.38 -0.92 -1.07
N GLY A 38 11.30 -1.65 -0.82
CA GLY A 38 10.01 -1.09 -0.42
C GLY A 38 9.20 -0.54 -1.58
N ARG A 39 9.46 -0.99 -2.80
CA ARG A 39 8.79 -0.51 -4.02
C ARG A 39 7.89 -1.59 -4.61
N GLY A 40 6.84 -1.17 -5.26
CA GLY A 40 5.98 -2.10 -5.96
C GLY A 40 5.10 -1.41 -6.99
N ASP A 41 4.32 -2.22 -7.71
CA ASP A 41 3.42 -1.77 -8.75
C ASP A 41 2.20 -1.09 -8.12
N ALA A 42 1.90 0.12 -8.54
CA ALA A 42 0.75 0.88 -8.04
C ALA A 42 -0.42 0.93 -9.04
N CYS A 43 -0.42 0.08 -10.05
CA CYS A 43 -1.56 -0.04 -10.96
C CYS A 43 -2.76 -0.61 -10.20
N PRO A 44 -3.90 0.11 -10.10
CA PRO A 44 -5.03 -0.36 -9.30
C PRO A 44 -5.57 -1.71 -9.72
N ALA A 45 -5.57 -2.02 -11.03
CA ALA A 45 -6.06 -3.31 -11.52
C ALA A 45 -5.17 -4.46 -11.05
N ILE A 46 -3.86 -4.26 -11.04
CA ILE A 46 -2.90 -5.26 -10.57
C ILE A 46 -3.02 -5.45 -9.06
N ILE A 47 -3.16 -4.35 -8.33
CA ILE A 47 -3.35 -4.39 -6.88
C ILE A 47 -4.62 -5.16 -6.54
N LYS A 48 -5.71 -4.91 -7.26
CA LYS A 48 -6.96 -5.64 -7.03
C LYS A 48 -6.75 -7.15 -7.15
N GLY A 49 -6.05 -7.59 -8.18
CA GLY A 49 -5.80 -9.01 -8.41
C GLY A 49 -4.89 -9.66 -7.37
N ARG A 50 -3.98 -8.89 -6.77
CA ARG A 50 -2.99 -9.42 -5.83
C ARG A 50 -3.39 -9.28 -4.36
N VAL A 51 -4.08 -8.20 -4.03
CA VAL A 51 -4.43 -7.88 -2.64
C VAL A 51 -5.89 -8.22 -2.32
N PHE A 52 -6.77 -8.09 -3.30
CA PHE A 52 -8.21 -8.29 -3.11
C PHE A 52 -8.79 -9.27 -4.14
N PRO A 53 -8.18 -10.46 -4.35
CA PRO A 53 -8.62 -11.36 -5.42
C PRO A 53 -10.03 -11.91 -5.26
N PHE A 54 -10.58 -11.88 -4.05
CA PHE A 54 -11.91 -12.41 -3.76
C PHE A 54 -12.97 -11.35 -3.53
N ARG A 55 -12.64 -10.08 -3.78
CA ARG A 55 -13.59 -8.97 -3.57
C ARG A 55 -14.12 -8.48 -4.90
N ASP A 56 -15.09 -9.21 -5.44
CA ASP A 56 -15.63 -8.98 -6.78
C ASP A 56 -16.27 -7.61 -6.96
N ARG A 57 -16.89 -7.07 -5.91
CA ARG A 57 -17.60 -5.78 -5.98
C ARG A 57 -16.69 -4.58 -5.77
N LEU A 58 -15.44 -4.79 -5.41
CA LEU A 58 -14.49 -3.71 -5.22
C LEU A 58 -14.07 -3.17 -6.59
N SER A 59 -14.26 -1.88 -6.81
CA SER A 59 -13.90 -1.26 -8.09
C SER A 59 -12.45 -0.81 -8.11
N ILE A 60 -11.91 -0.68 -9.33
CA ILE A 60 -10.59 -0.10 -9.57
C ILE A 60 -10.53 1.33 -9.00
N LYS A 61 -11.64 2.06 -9.12
CA LYS A 61 -11.78 3.43 -8.63
C LYS A 61 -11.62 3.50 -7.11
N ASP A 62 -12.18 2.53 -6.39
CA ASP A 62 -12.07 2.46 -4.93
C ASP A 62 -10.63 2.27 -4.50
N ILE A 63 -9.90 1.42 -5.22
CA ILE A 63 -8.48 1.16 -4.94
C ILE A 63 -7.65 2.40 -5.22
N ASP A 64 -7.89 3.07 -6.35
CA ASP A 64 -7.17 4.28 -6.69
C ASP A 64 -7.40 5.38 -5.65
N ALA A 65 -8.65 5.57 -5.23
CA ALA A 65 -8.97 6.56 -4.20
C ALA A 65 -8.23 6.26 -2.88
N ALA A 66 -8.17 4.99 -2.48
CA ALA A 66 -7.46 4.59 -1.27
C ALA A 66 -5.95 4.80 -1.40
N LEU A 67 -5.37 4.50 -2.57
CA LEU A 67 -3.95 4.77 -2.84
C LEU A 67 -3.63 6.25 -2.70
N GLN A 68 -4.48 7.12 -3.27
CA GLN A 68 -4.29 8.56 -3.19
C GLN A 68 -4.40 9.04 -1.74
N ALA A 69 -5.31 8.46 -0.97
CA ALA A 69 -5.45 8.79 0.45
C ALA A 69 -4.20 8.38 1.24
N LEU A 70 -3.65 7.20 0.98
CA LEU A 70 -2.41 6.75 1.61
C LEU A 70 -1.25 7.69 1.29
N ALA A 71 -1.15 8.14 0.03
CA ALA A 71 -0.10 9.07 -0.38
C ALA A 71 -0.29 10.44 0.28
N ALA A 72 -1.53 10.93 0.35
CA ALA A 72 -1.82 12.22 0.97
C ALA A 72 -1.48 12.22 2.47
N LYS A 73 -1.62 11.07 3.12
CA LYS A 73 -1.29 10.90 4.54
C LYS A 73 0.19 10.55 4.78
N GLY A 74 0.98 10.45 3.72
CA GLY A 74 2.41 10.16 3.82
C GLY A 74 2.74 8.71 4.13
N CYS A 75 1.77 7.80 3.97
CA CYS A 75 2.00 6.38 4.24
C CYS A 75 2.73 5.67 3.11
N VAL A 76 2.58 6.16 1.90
CA VAL A 76 3.33 5.71 0.73
C VAL A 76 3.64 6.91 -0.15
N SER A 77 4.65 6.80 -1.01
CA SER A 77 4.90 7.77 -2.08
C SER A 77 4.50 7.12 -3.39
N LEU A 78 3.84 7.88 -4.26
CA LEU A 78 3.46 7.41 -5.59
C LEU A 78 4.28 8.13 -6.63
N TYR A 79 4.78 7.40 -7.63
CA TYR A 79 5.56 7.98 -8.72
C TYR A 79 5.33 7.18 -10.00
N THR A 80 5.76 7.72 -11.12
CA THR A 80 5.66 7.04 -12.42
C THR A 80 7.03 6.94 -13.07
N VAL A 81 7.24 5.82 -13.77
CA VAL A 81 8.43 5.62 -14.61
C VAL A 81 7.92 5.09 -15.96
N ASP A 82 8.23 5.82 -17.01
CA ASP A 82 7.80 5.47 -18.38
C ASP A 82 6.29 5.25 -18.47
N GLY A 83 5.52 6.08 -17.76
CA GLY A 83 4.06 6.00 -17.75
C GLY A 83 3.46 4.93 -16.84
N LYS A 84 4.28 4.15 -16.16
CA LYS A 84 3.80 3.11 -15.25
C LYS A 84 3.82 3.61 -13.81
N PRO A 85 2.74 3.39 -13.03
CA PRO A 85 2.69 3.85 -11.65
C PRO A 85 3.38 2.87 -10.70
N TYR A 86 4.06 3.42 -9.70
CA TYR A 86 4.73 2.65 -8.65
C TYR A 86 4.46 3.28 -7.30
N PHE A 87 4.55 2.46 -6.25
CA PHE A 87 4.56 2.95 -4.88
C PHE A 87 5.93 2.72 -4.24
N LEU A 88 6.23 3.51 -3.22
CA LEU A 88 7.45 3.38 -2.41
C LEU A 88 7.06 3.64 -0.95
N PHE A 89 7.52 2.77 -0.05
CA PHE A 89 7.35 2.99 1.38
C PHE A 89 8.48 3.88 1.90
N PRO A 90 8.18 5.11 2.36
CA PRO A 90 9.21 5.97 2.95
C PRO A 90 9.81 5.31 4.20
N GLY A 91 11.13 5.37 4.33
CA GLY A 91 11.80 4.81 5.50
C GLY A 91 11.76 3.31 5.60
N TRP A 92 11.62 2.61 4.48
CA TRP A 92 11.49 1.15 4.45
C TRP A 92 12.54 0.42 5.28
N VAL A 93 13.81 0.83 5.17
CA VAL A 93 14.91 0.19 5.89
C VAL A 93 14.73 0.26 7.40
N LYS A 94 14.09 1.33 7.90
CA LYS A 94 13.85 1.52 9.34
C LYS A 94 12.74 0.63 9.87
N HIS A 95 11.88 0.11 8.99
CA HIS A 95 10.69 -0.65 9.37
C HIS A 95 10.82 -2.15 9.12
N GLN A 96 11.92 -2.58 8.53
CA GLN A 96 12.13 -4.00 8.21
C GLN A 96 13.41 -4.59 8.81
#